data_712c0d9e01c9bc6d8c7d9c3e42ac18db
#
_entry.id   712c0d9e01c9bc6d8c7d9c3e42ac18db
#
_cell.length_a   1.000
_cell.length_b   1.000
_cell.length_c   1.000
_cell.angle_alpha   90.00
_cell.angle_beta   90.00
_cell.angle_gamma   90.00
#
_symmetry.space_group_name_H-M   'P 1'
#
loop_
_entity.id
_entity.type
_entity.pdbx_description
1 polymer ?
#
loop_
_entity_poly.entity_id
_entity_poly.type
_entity_poly.pdbx_seq_one_letter_code
_entity_poly.pdbx_strand_id
1 'polypeptide(L)'
;MPIVAYMFFATASHNSLFLPVISKNHAELPSEFVSLNEEKVVLDKNITVLGFPGSNIDEVKANLFNLNQKIYNKYGGFKDFQMVMILPDGNQDKIKAIMLEFRRLSNDLKNWHFLFGKPEAIETYYNTFKFKNKLDAFTGSPFVYILDKEKNLRGRKGQKIKGKVEYRECYNTISAAELHNEMSDDVKILLREYRLALKKNKRKDDFRDKIEQEVIKK
;
A
#
# COMPACT_ATOMS: atom_id res chain seq x y z
N MET A 1 21.26 -7.09 -40.02
CA MET A 1 21.44 -6.70 -38.59
C MET A 1 20.22 -6.88 -37.66
N PRO A 2 19.01 -7.30 -38.08
CA PRO A 2 17.91 -7.50 -37.13
C PRO A 2 18.12 -8.66 -36.16
N ILE A 3 18.87 -9.73 -36.57
CA ILE A 3 19.10 -10.92 -35.72
C ILE A 3 19.95 -10.58 -34.49
N VAL A 4 20.96 -9.72 -34.61
CA VAL A 4 21.83 -9.32 -33.49
C VAL A 4 21.03 -8.49 -32.45
N ALA A 5 20.18 -7.59 -32.92
CA ALA A 5 19.29 -6.84 -32.05
C ALA A 5 18.29 -7.77 -31.33
N TYR A 6 17.74 -8.76 -32.05
CA TYR A 6 16.83 -9.74 -31.45
C TYR A 6 17.55 -10.61 -30.40
N MET A 7 18.76 -11.07 -30.66
CA MET A 7 19.56 -11.83 -29.69
C MET A 7 19.90 -10.98 -28.46
N PHE A 8 20.25 -9.71 -28.65
CA PHE A 8 20.51 -8.79 -27.53
C PHE A 8 19.29 -8.62 -26.64
N PHE A 9 18.09 -8.41 -27.22
CA PHE A 9 16.87 -8.31 -26.46
C PHE A 9 16.39 -9.63 -25.85
N ALA A 10 16.69 -10.77 -26.50
CA ALA A 10 16.36 -12.10 -25.98
C ALA A 10 17.25 -12.50 -24.80
N THR A 11 18.50 -12.03 -24.78
CA THR A 11 19.46 -12.28 -23.67
C THR A 11 19.45 -11.18 -22.60
N ALA A 12 18.77 -10.06 -22.86
CA ALA A 12 18.61 -9.00 -21.87
C ALA A 12 17.87 -9.53 -20.65
N SER A 13 18.60 -9.80 -19.57
CA SER A 13 17.98 -10.10 -18.28
C SER A 13 17.21 -8.88 -17.82
N HIS A 14 15.88 -8.97 -17.82
CA HIS A 14 15.03 -7.94 -17.26
C HIS A 14 15.20 -8.00 -15.73
N ASN A 15 16.12 -7.21 -15.20
CA ASN A 15 16.23 -6.98 -13.76
C ASN A 15 14.92 -6.34 -13.30
N SER A 16 13.97 -7.17 -12.89
CA SER A 16 12.73 -6.72 -12.27
C SER A 16 13.09 -6.09 -10.94
N LEU A 17 12.85 -4.80 -10.80
CA LEU A 17 12.93 -4.13 -9.50
C LEU A 17 11.85 -4.75 -8.61
N PHE A 18 12.25 -5.24 -7.46
CA PHE A 18 11.36 -5.75 -6.41
C PHE A 18 11.45 -4.82 -5.21
N LEU A 19 10.29 -4.52 -4.62
CA LEU A 19 10.27 -3.76 -3.39
C LEU A 19 10.62 -4.69 -2.21
N PRO A 20 11.69 -4.42 -1.43
CA PRO A 20 12.08 -5.27 -0.32
C PRO A 20 10.97 -5.51 0.71
N VAL A 21 10.94 -6.73 1.27
CA VAL A 21 10.13 -7.07 2.44
C VAL A 21 10.94 -6.72 3.67
N ILE A 22 10.40 -5.85 4.54
CA ILE A 22 11.03 -5.41 5.77
C ILE A 22 10.65 -6.32 6.93
N SER A 23 9.35 -6.59 7.08
CA SER A 23 8.81 -7.52 8.07
C SER A 23 7.58 -8.25 7.51
N LYS A 24 7.26 -9.41 8.09
CA LYS A 24 6.27 -10.33 7.52
C LYS A 24 5.11 -10.59 8.48
N ASN A 25 3.98 -11.01 7.89
CA ASN A 25 2.84 -11.59 8.59
C ASN A 25 2.25 -10.67 9.67
N HIS A 26 2.01 -9.40 9.34
CA HIS A 26 1.37 -8.48 10.28
C HIS A 26 -0.10 -8.86 10.53
N ALA A 27 -0.59 -8.45 11.69
CA ALA A 27 -1.97 -8.71 12.10
C ALA A 27 -2.98 -8.07 11.15
N GLU A 28 -4.13 -8.69 11.04
CA GLU A 28 -5.30 -8.11 10.37
C GLU A 28 -5.86 -6.97 11.22
N LEU A 29 -6.71 -6.13 10.61
CA LEU A 29 -7.44 -5.07 11.30
C LEU A 29 -8.29 -5.64 12.43
N PRO A 30 -8.19 -5.12 13.65
CA PRO A 30 -9.06 -5.49 14.76
C PRO A 30 -10.55 -5.25 14.40
N SER A 31 -11.42 -6.17 14.81
CA SER A 31 -12.86 -6.09 14.55
C SER A 31 -13.56 -4.91 15.26
N GLU A 32 -12.90 -4.31 16.25
CA GLU A 32 -13.38 -3.13 16.97
C GLU A 32 -13.20 -1.82 16.19
N PHE A 33 -12.42 -1.83 15.11
CA PHE A 33 -12.30 -0.65 14.24
C PHE A 33 -13.48 -0.58 13.28
N VAL A 34 -14.25 0.49 13.39
CA VAL A 34 -15.45 0.72 12.58
C VAL A 34 -15.13 1.64 11.41
N SER A 35 -15.48 1.22 10.20
CA SER A 35 -15.28 2.08 9.03
C SER A 35 -16.33 3.18 8.95
N LEU A 36 -15.99 4.30 8.28
CA LEU A 36 -16.89 5.42 8.08
C LEU A 36 -18.23 5.02 7.43
N ASN A 37 -18.22 4.01 6.58
CA ASN A 37 -19.38 3.52 5.82
C ASN A 37 -19.90 2.18 6.38
N GLU A 38 -19.44 1.74 7.55
CA GLU A 38 -19.76 0.44 8.17
C GLU A 38 -19.39 -0.79 7.31
N GLU A 39 -18.57 -0.58 6.29
CA GLU A 39 -18.06 -1.65 5.43
C GLU A 39 -16.94 -2.42 6.12
N LYS A 40 -16.90 -3.73 5.90
CA LYS A 40 -15.80 -4.56 6.38
C LYS A 40 -14.55 -4.31 5.52
N VAL A 41 -13.54 -3.70 6.12
CA VAL A 41 -12.22 -3.49 5.51
C VAL A 41 -11.28 -4.61 5.96
N VAL A 42 -10.50 -5.15 5.05
CA VAL A 42 -9.49 -6.21 5.32
C VAL A 42 -8.18 -5.88 4.63
N LEU A 43 -7.07 -6.22 5.26
CA LEU A 43 -5.74 -6.05 4.67
C LEU A 43 -5.37 -7.22 3.75
N ASP A 44 -5.81 -8.43 4.09
CA ASP A 44 -5.50 -9.64 3.33
C ASP A 44 -5.93 -9.49 1.86
N LYS A 45 -5.05 -9.92 0.95
CA LYS A 45 -5.22 -9.85 -0.51
C LYS A 45 -5.27 -8.45 -1.12
N ASN A 46 -5.02 -7.40 -0.31
CA ASN A 46 -4.96 -6.01 -0.78
C ASN A 46 -3.56 -5.42 -0.60
N ILE A 47 -3.14 -4.61 -1.56
CA ILE A 47 -2.00 -3.70 -1.39
C ILE A 47 -2.54 -2.49 -0.65
N THR A 48 -2.07 -2.29 0.57
CA THR A 48 -2.61 -1.27 1.48
C THR A 48 -1.57 -0.20 1.78
N VAL A 49 -1.98 1.05 1.63
CA VAL A 49 -1.30 2.19 2.26
C VAL A 49 -1.94 2.42 3.61
N LEU A 50 -1.22 2.09 4.67
CA LEU A 50 -1.69 2.20 6.04
C LEU A 50 -1.16 3.48 6.69
N GLY A 51 -2.05 4.26 7.32
CA GLY A 51 -1.69 5.48 8.03
C GLY A 51 -2.47 5.69 9.32
N PHE A 52 -1.93 6.54 10.17
CA PHE A 52 -2.49 6.89 11.48
C PHE A 52 -2.51 8.41 11.62
N PRO A 53 -3.53 9.11 11.07
CA PRO A 53 -3.58 10.57 11.08
C PRO A 53 -3.73 11.20 12.47
N GLY A 54 -4.24 10.44 13.45
CA GLY A 54 -4.52 10.96 14.80
C GLY A 54 -5.80 11.77 14.89
N SER A 55 -6.01 12.42 16.04
CA SER A 55 -7.24 13.19 16.32
C SER A 55 -7.18 14.65 15.87
N ASN A 56 -5.99 15.20 15.60
CA ASN A 56 -5.83 16.59 15.18
C ASN A 56 -5.97 16.73 13.66
N ILE A 57 -7.20 16.53 13.16
CA ILE A 57 -7.50 16.46 11.73
C ILE A 57 -7.17 17.76 10.99
N ASP A 58 -7.32 18.91 11.64
CA ASP A 58 -7.10 20.20 11.00
C ASP A 58 -5.62 20.39 10.60
N GLU A 59 -4.69 19.87 11.41
CA GLU A 59 -3.25 19.91 11.10
C GLU A 59 -2.84 18.91 10.02
N VAL A 60 -3.47 17.73 9.99
CA VAL A 60 -3.10 16.67 9.04
C VAL A 60 -3.89 16.69 7.75
N LYS A 61 -4.87 17.59 7.62
CA LYS A 61 -5.72 17.74 6.43
C LYS A 61 -4.88 17.84 5.15
N ALA A 62 -3.86 18.70 5.14
CA ALA A 62 -2.98 18.88 3.99
C ALA A 62 -2.22 17.58 3.62
N ASN A 63 -1.83 16.79 4.61
CA ASN A 63 -1.15 15.51 4.41
C ASN A 63 -2.06 14.49 3.73
N LEU A 64 -3.34 14.43 4.13
CA LEU A 64 -4.35 13.58 3.49
C LEU A 64 -4.60 14.01 2.04
N PHE A 65 -4.59 15.33 1.74
CA PHE A 65 -4.67 15.84 0.38
C PHE A 65 -3.45 15.47 -0.45
N ASN A 66 -2.25 15.53 0.10
CA ASN A 66 -1.03 15.08 -0.56
C ASN A 66 -1.13 13.60 -0.94
N LEU A 67 -1.57 12.74 -0.02
CA LEU A 67 -1.80 11.32 -0.29
C LEU A 67 -2.83 11.12 -1.40
N ASN A 68 -3.96 11.82 -1.34
CA ASN A 68 -4.99 11.72 -2.36
C ASN A 68 -4.46 12.09 -3.75
N GLN A 69 -3.77 13.22 -3.87
CA GLN A 69 -3.28 13.71 -5.16
C GLN A 69 -2.09 12.92 -5.70
N LYS A 70 -1.13 12.55 -4.84
CA LYS A 70 0.12 11.94 -5.28
C LYS A 70 0.05 10.42 -5.42
N ILE A 71 -0.79 9.76 -4.62
CA ILE A 71 -0.90 8.30 -4.56
C ILE A 71 -2.26 7.83 -5.03
N TYR A 72 -3.35 8.22 -4.35
CA TYR A 72 -4.67 7.65 -4.63
C TYR A 72 -5.17 7.93 -6.06
N ASN A 73 -5.04 9.14 -6.57
CA ASN A 73 -5.46 9.48 -7.94
C ASN A 73 -4.73 8.67 -9.02
N LYS A 74 -3.55 8.14 -8.72
CA LYS A 74 -2.79 7.28 -9.65
C LYS A 74 -3.16 5.81 -9.54
N TYR A 75 -3.44 5.33 -8.32
CA TYR A 75 -3.51 3.90 -8.04
C TYR A 75 -4.86 3.44 -7.49
N GLY A 76 -5.73 4.33 -7.05
CA GLY A 76 -7.06 4.02 -6.48
C GLY A 76 -7.99 3.25 -7.42
N GLY A 77 -7.76 3.31 -8.74
CA GLY A 77 -8.50 2.52 -9.72
C GLY A 77 -8.10 1.03 -9.81
N PHE A 78 -7.00 0.60 -9.16
CA PHE A 78 -6.64 -0.82 -9.11
C PHE A 78 -7.51 -1.52 -8.07
N LYS A 79 -8.10 -2.66 -8.47
CA LYS A 79 -9.06 -3.42 -7.65
C LYS A 79 -8.48 -3.85 -6.30
N ASP A 80 -7.19 -4.19 -6.29
CA ASP A 80 -6.50 -4.76 -5.13
C ASP A 80 -5.63 -3.72 -4.41
N PHE A 81 -5.88 -2.42 -4.62
CA PHE A 81 -5.19 -1.32 -3.96
C PHE A 81 -6.16 -0.53 -3.09
N GLN A 82 -5.75 -0.21 -1.88
CA GLN A 82 -6.55 0.58 -0.95
C GLN A 82 -5.70 1.52 -0.08
N MET A 83 -6.34 2.57 0.43
CA MET A 83 -5.82 3.45 1.47
C MET A 83 -6.61 3.18 2.75
N VAL A 84 -5.93 2.89 3.85
CA VAL A 84 -6.55 2.64 5.16
C VAL A 84 -5.95 3.61 6.17
N MET A 85 -6.78 4.52 6.67
CA MET A 85 -6.41 5.51 7.70
C MET A 85 -7.16 5.20 8.99
N ILE A 86 -6.41 4.97 10.07
CA ILE A 86 -6.97 4.61 11.37
C ILE A 86 -6.88 5.82 12.30
N LEU A 87 -8.01 6.23 12.87
CA LEU A 87 -8.15 7.46 13.65
C LEU A 87 -8.89 7.20 14.97
N PRO A 88 -8.64 8.02 15.99
CA PRO A 88 -9.48 8.03 17.19
C PRO A 88 -10.94 8.38 16.87
N ASP A 89 -11.85 7.77 17.63
CA ASP A 89 -13.29 8.09 17.61
C ASP A 89 -13.55 9.58 17.83
N GLY A 90 -14.69 10.08 17.31
CA GLY A 90 -15.10 11.48 17.43
C GLY A 90 -14.68 12.37 16.26
N ASN A 91 -13.93 11.83 15.27
CA ASN A 91 -13.46 12.59 14.10
C ASN A 91 -14.27 12.31 12.82
N GLN A 92 -15.34 11.53 12.90
CA GLN A 92 -16.12 11.07 11.75
C GLN A 92 -16.64 12.22 10.89
N ASP A 93 -17.19 13.27 11.50
CA ASP A 93 -17.76 14.40 10.75
C ASP A 93 -16.70 15.25 10.05
N LYS A 94 -15.54 15.44 10.67
CA LYS A 94 -14.40 16.09 10.02
C LYS A 94 -13.91 15.28 8.82
N ILE A 95 -13.84 13.98 8.93
CA ILE A 95 -13.45 13.09 7.82
C ILE A 95 -14.50 13.08 6.72
N LYS A 96 -15.80 13.08 7.03
CA LYS A 96 -16.86 13.24 6.03
C LYS A 96 -16.69 14.53 5.22
N ALA A 97 -16.37 15.65 5.88
CA ALA A 97 -16.11 16.91 5.20
C ALA A 97 -14.90 16.81 4.26
N ILE A 98 -13.80 16.20 4.68
CA ILE A 98 -12.62 15.94 3.82
C ILE A 98 -12.99 15.04 2.64
N MET A 99 -13.77 13.98 2.85
CA MET A 99 -14.20 13.09 1.79
C MET A 99 -15.07 13.82 0.74
N LEU A 100 -15.87 14.80 1.14
CA LEU A 100 -16.61 15.65 0.20
C LEU A 100 -15.68 16.51 -0.67
N GLU A 101 -14.60 17.01 -0.08
CA GLU A 101 -13.57 17.75 -0.83
C GLU A 101 -12.81 16.81 -1.78
N PHE A 102 -12.48 15.61 -1.34
CA PHE A 102 -11.81 14.60 -2.19
C PHE A 102 -12.64 14.21 -3.41
N ARG A 103 -13.97 14.10 -3.29
CA ARG A 103 -14.89 13.82 -4.41
C ARG A 103 -14.82 14.86 -5.53
N ARG A 104 -14.37 16.07 -5.25
CA ARG A 104 -14.16 17.12 -6.25
C ARG A 104 -12.85 16.96 -7.02
N LEU A 105 -11.90 16.18 -6.47
CA LEU A 105 -10.54 16.01 -6.98
C LEU A 105 -10.28 14.60 -7.51
N SER A 106 -11.16 13.64 -7.22
CA SER A 106 -10.98 12.22 -7.51
C SER A 106 -12.27 11.63 -8.04
N ASN A 107 -12.18 10.80 -9.09
CA ASN A 107 -13.35 10.23 -9.77
C ASN A 107 -14.10 9.20 -8.90
N ASP A 108 -13.37 8.43 -8.08
CA ASP A 108 -13.92 7.37 -7.25
C ASP A 108 -13.10 7.27 -5.95
N LEU A 109 -13.76 7.16 -4.82
CA LEU A 109 -13.14 7.07 -3.49
C LEU A 109 -13.43 5.74 -2.78
N LYS A 110 -13.91 4.73 -3.51
CA LYS A 110 -14.31 3.43 -2.93
C LYS A 110 -13.20 2.70 -2.18
N ASN A 111 -11.94 2.92 -2.57
CA ASN A 111 -10.76 2.30 -1.96
C ASN A 111 -10.07 3.22 -0.93
N TRP A 112 -10.70 4.34 -0.55
CA TRP A 112 -10.33 5.16 0.60
C TRP A 112 -11.14 4.73 1.81
N HIS A 113 -10.50 4.15 2.82
CA HIS A 113 -11.14 3.69 4.04
C HIS A 113 -10.61 4.45 5.23
N PHE A 114 -11.51 5.02 6.01
CA PHE A 114 -11.24 5.62 7.30
C PHE A 114 -11.86 4.75 8.37
N LEU A 115 -11.03 4.27 9.29
CA LEU A 115 -11.43 3.41 10.40
C LEU A 115 -11.29 4.17 11.71
N PHE A 116 -12.22 3.95 12.60
CA PHE A 116 -12.27 4.63 13.88
C PHE A 116 -12.24 3.62 15.01
N GLY A 117 -11.54 3.99 16.10
CA GLY A 117 -11.45 3.18 17.30
C GLY A 117 -10.96 3.97 18.49
N LYS A 118 -10.90 3.33 19.63
CA LYS A 118 -10.36 3.94 20.86
C LYS A 118 -8.85 4.17 20.73
N PRO A 119 -8.30 5.28 21.27
CA PRO A 119 -6.87 5.56 21.21
C PRO A 119 -5.99 4.40 21.66
N GLU A 120 -6.35 3.74 22.77
CA GLU A 120 -5.60 2.63 23.35
C GLU A 120 -5.56 1.40 22.40
N ALA A 121 -6.67 1.14 21.70
CA ALA A 121 -6.75 0.07 20.72
C ALA A 121 -5.87 0.38 19.48
N ILE A 122 -5.84 1.64 19.05
CA ILE A 122 -4.99 2.10 17.94
C ILE A 122 -3.51 1.96 18.31
N GLU A 123 -3.11 2.41 19.52
CA GLU A 123 -1.74 2.25 19.99
C GLU A 123 -1.33 0.78 20.11
N THR A 124 -2.21 -0.06 20.64
CA THR A 124 -1.98 -1.50 20.74
C THR A 124 -1.76 -2.12 19.36
N TYR A 125 -2.62 -1.79 18.40
CA TYR A 125 -2.51 -2.26 17.02
C TYR A 125 -1.24 -1.74 16.35
N TYR A 126 -0.93 -0.44 16.46
CA TYR A 126 0.28 0.17 15.93
C TYR A 126 1.54 -0.54 16.44
N ASN A 127 1.59 -0.85 17.72
CA ASN A 127 2.73 -1.51 18.36
C ASN A 127 2.96 -2.95 17.86
N THR A 128 1.94 -3.62 17.28
CA THR A 128 2.12 -4.95 16.66
C THR A 128 3.07 -4.91 15.46
N PHE A 129 3.17 -3.79 14.77
CA PHE A 129 4.05 -3.63 13.60
C PHE A 129 5.51 -3.41 13.96
N LYS A 130 5.80 -2.96 15.19
CA LYS A 130 7.16 -2.64 15.67
C LYS A 130 7.87 -1.59 14.77
N PHE A 131 7.12 -0.61 14.31
CA PHE A 131 7.67 0.49 13.52
C PHE A 131 8.73 1.27 14.31
N LYS A 132 9.70 1.85 13.59
CA LYS A 132 10.75 2.70 14.18
C LYS A 132 10.20 4.01 14.74
N ASN A 133 9.18 4.56 14.07
CA ASN A 133 8.49 5.78 14.50
C ASN A 133 7.46 5.45 15.58
N LYS A 134 7.10 6.46 16.37
CA LYS A 134 6.06 6.37 17.40
C LYS A 134 4.89 7.26 17.02
N LEU A 135 3.72 6.96 17.57
CA LEU A 135 2.58 7.86 17.55
C LEU A 135 2.84 9.04 18.49
N ASP A 136 2.26 10.18 18.17
CA ASP A 136 2.27 11.37 19.02
C ASP A 136 1.19 11.28 20.12
N ALA A 137 1.04 12.35 20.93
CA ALA A 137 0.04 12.44 21.99
C ALA A 137 -1.41 12.43 21.48
N PHE A 138 -1.62 12.65 20.19
CA PHE A 138 -2.92 12.62 19.51
C PHE A 138 -3.18 11.31 18.77
N THR A 139 -2.38 10.28 19.03
CA THR A 139 -2.41 8.98 18.36
C THR A 139 -2.14 9.12 16.86
N GLY A 140 -1.39 10.14 16.47
CA GLY A 140 -1.07 10.51 15.10
C GLY A 140 0.37 10.21 14.69
N SER A 141 0.58 10.07 13.38
CA SER A 141 1.89 9.99 12.76
C SER A 141 1.84 10.61 11.36
N PRO A 142 2.83 11.40 10.96
CA PRO A 142 2.92 11.90 9.59
C PRO A 142 3.37 10.83 8.59
N PHE A 143 3.64 9.62 9.05
CA PHE A 143 4.16 8.55 8.22
C PHE A 143 3.08 7.56 7.79
N VAL A 144 3.21 7.07 6.54
CA VAL A 144 2.39 5.99 6.00
C VAL A 144 3.27 4.82 5.59
N TYR A 145 2.69 3.63 5.57
CA TYR A 145 3.36 2.36 5.39
C TYR A 145 2.71 1.59 4.22
N ILE A 146 3.50 0.84 3.46
CA ILE A 146 2.98 0.01 2.38
C ILE A 146 2.97 -1.45 2.86
N LEU A 147 1.79 -2.05 2.88
CA LEU A 147 1.59 -3.48 3.12
C LEU A 147 1.23 -4.17 1.81
N ASP A 148 1.80 -5.34 1.59
CA ASP A 148 1.46 -6.18 0.45
C ASP A 148 0.23 -7.07 0.71
N LYS A 149 -0.14 -7.92 -0.26
CA LYS A 149 -1.31 -8.79 -0.20
C LYS A 149 -1.23 -9.87 0.88
N GLU A 150 -0.04 -10.20 1.33
CA GLU A 150 0.24 -11.14 2.43
C GLU A 150 0.48 -10.40 3.75
N LYS A 151 0.14 -9.12 3.82
CA LYS A 151 0.34 -8.23 4.99
C LYS A 151 1.81 -8.11 5.42
N ASN A 152 2.73 -8.21 4.47
CA ASN A 152 4.13 -7.91 4.74
C ASN A 152 4.39 -6.42 4.57
N LEU A 153 5.16 -5.83 5.49
CA LEU A 153 5.65 -4.47 5.35
C LEU A 153 6.69 -4.40 4.25
N ARG A 154 6.44 -3.55 3.27
CA ARG A 154 7.32 -3.33 2.13
C ARG A 154 7.97 -1.97 2.24
N GLY A 155 9.21 -1.89 1.78
CA GLY A 155 9.90 -0.61 1.84
C GLY A 155 11.13 -0.56 0.95
N ARG A 156 11.67 0.63 0.82
CA ARG A 156 12.75 0.94 -0.10
C ARG A 156 14.11 0.63 0.51
N LYS A 157 15.04 0.13 -0.31
CA LYS A 157 16.44 0.05 0.06
C LYS A 157 17.02 1.46 0.18
N GLY A 158 17.42 1.82 1.40
CA GLY A 158 18.06 3.10 1.69
C GLY A 158 19.56 3.09 1.39
N GLN A 159 20.24 4.10 1.88
CA GLN A 159 21.70 4.23 1.74
C GLN A 159 22.42 3.24 2.66
N LYS A 160 23.66 2.89 2.28
CA LYS A 160 24.53 2.10 3.18
C LYS A 160 25.10 3.03 4.26
N ILE A 161 24.70 2.80 5.51
CA ILE A 161 25.27 3.50 6.66
C ILE A 161 26.18 2.51 7.40
N LYS A 162 27.45 2.87 7.59
CA LYS A 162 28.47 2.02 8.25
C LYS A 162 28.51 0.58 7.72
N GLY A 163 28.41 0.41 6.40
CA GLY A 163 28.48 -0.90 5.74
C GLY A 163 27.19 -1.73 5.78
N LYS A 164 26.18 -1.33 6.56
CA LYS A 164 24.86 -1.98 6.60
C LYS A 164 23.87 -1.26 5.69
N VAL A 165 23.07 -2.03 4.96
CA VAL A 165 21.96 -1.48 4.16
C VAL A 165 20.85 -1.13 5.13
N GLU A 166 20.47 0.13 5.19
CA GLU A 166 19.30 0.56 5.92
C GLU A 166 18.08 0.51 4.98
N TYR A 167 16.96 0.00 5.48
CA TYR A 167 15.70 -0.01 4.74
C TYR A 167 14.79 1.06 5.30
N ARG A 168 14.15 1.79 4.39
CA ARG A 168 13.14 2.78 4.71
C ARG A 168 11.79 2.09 4.72
N GLU A 169 11.10 2.13 5.85
CA GLU A 169 9.84 1.41 6.08
C GLU A 169 8.59 2.27 5.86
N CYS A 170 8.75 3.60 5.77
CA CYS A 170 7.63 4.54 5.73
C CYS A 170 7.90 5.72 4.80
N TYR A 171 6.86 6.50 4.53
CA TYR A 171 6.89 7.70 3.69
C TYR A 171 6.22 8.86 4.41
N ASN A 172 6.86 10.03 4.36
CA ASN A 172 6.39 11.23 5.03
C ASN A 172 5.30 11.93 4.20
N THR A 173 4.09 12.01 4.72
CA THR A 173 2.93 12.63 4.06
C THR A 173 3.00 14.15 3.95
N ILE A 174 3.82 14.79 4.78
CA ILE A 174 4.09 16.24 4.70
C ILE A 174 4.85 16.56 3.41
N SER A 175 5.74 15.66 2.97
CA SER A 175 6.56 15.83 1.78
C SER A 175 5.84 15.36 0.52
N ALA A 176 5.16 16.26 -0.17
CA ALA A 176 4.56 15.94 -1.48
C ALA A 176 5.60 15.45 -2.51
N ALA A 177 6.86 15.89 -2.41
CA ALA A 177 7.95 15.44 -3.26
C ALA A 177 8.32 13.97 -2.98
N GLU A 178 8.41 13.57 -1.71
CA GLU A 178 8.68 12.19 -1.32
C GLU A 178 7.56 11.24 -1.78
N LEU A 179 6.30 11.64 -1.56
CA LEU A 179 5.16 10.88 -2.05
C LEU A 179 5.16 10.73 -3.58
N HIS A 180 5.51 11.80 -4.31
CA HIS A 180 5.51 11.78 -5.76
C HIS A 180 6.66 10.96 -6.36
N ASN A 181 7.88 11.17 -5.87
CA ASN A 181 9.10 10.62 -6.49
C ASN A 181 9.46 9.23 -5.95
N GLU A 182 9.15 8.96 -4.68
CA GLU A 182 9.59 7.74 -4.04
C GLU A 182 8.44 6.77 -3.76
N MET A 183 7.44 7.19 -2.99
CA MET A 183 6.31 6.32 -2.66
C MET A 183 5.51 5.89 -3.89
N SER A 184 5.27 6.81 -4.82
CA SER A 184 4.55 6.52 -6.07
C SER A 184 5.29 5.46 -6.90
N ASP A 185 6.62 5.53 -7.01
CA ASP A 185 7.38 4.51 -7.73
C ASP A 185 7.35 3.16 -7.02
N ASP A 186 7.42 3.13 -5.70
CA ASP A 186 7.40 1.90 -4.92
C ASP A 186 6.04 1.20 -4.98
N VAL A 187 4.94 1.94 -4.92
CA VAL A 187 3.59 1.39 -5.18
C VAL A 187 3.49 0.82 -6.59
N LYS A 188 4.03 1.52 -7.60
CA LYS A 188 4.06 1.05 -8.99
C LYS A 188 4.86 -0.24 -9.15
N ILE A 189 6.02 -0.34 -8.49
CA ILE A 189 6.84 -1.55 -8.48
C ILE A 189 6.04 -2.71 -7.89
N LEU A 190 5.41 -2.52 -6.74
CA LEU A 190 4.64 -3.55 -6.06
C LEU A 190 3.43 -4.03 -6.89
N LEU A 191 2.67 -3.11 -7.48
CA LEU A 191 1.57 -3.45 -8.40
C LEU A 191 2.07 -4.25 -9.62
N ARG A 192 3.27 -3.93 -10.14
CA ARG A 192 3.90 -4.66 -11.23
C ARG A 192 4.32 -6.07 -10.81
N GLU A 193 4.88 -6.24 -9.61
CA GLU A 193 5.24 -7.55 -9.06
C GLU A 193 4.05 -8.50 -9.09
N TYR A 194 2.90 -8.08 -8.56
CA TYR A 194 1.68 -8.89 -8.53
C TYR A 194 1.10 -9.16 -9.91
N ARG A 195 1.14 -8.18 -10.82
CA ARG A 195 0.71 -8.39 -12.21
C ARG A 195 1.58 -9.44 -12.92
N LEU A 196 2.89 -9.43 -12.70
CA LEU A 196 3.81 -10.42 -13.28
C LEU A 196 3.59 -11.81 -12.69
N ALA A 197 3.36 -11.91 -11.38
CA ALA A 197 3.04 -13.17 -10.70
C ALA A 197 1.75 -13.80 -11.26
N LEU A 198 0.69 -13.00 -11.42
CA LEU A 198 -0.58 -13.45 -12.02
C LEU A 198 -0.39 -13.96 -13.45
N LYS A 199 0.38 -13.25 -14.30
CA LYS A 199 0.66 -13.71 -15.67
C LYS A 199 1.43 -15.01 -15.70
N LYS A 200 2.39 -15.20 -14.78
CA LYS A 200 3.17 -16.44 -14.68
C LYS A 200 2.30 -17.62 -14.25
N ASN A 201 1.42 -17.41 -13.28
CA ASN A 201 0.50 -18.45 -12.81
C ASN A 201 -0.49 -18.85 -13.92
N LYS A 202 -1.13 -17.88 -14.59
CA LYS A 202 -2.02 -18.15 -15.71
C LYS A 202 -1.35 -18.97 -16.82
N ARG A 203 -0.09 -18.68 -17.19
CA ARG A 203 0.66 -19.46 -18.18
C ARG A 203 0.90 -20.91 -17.73
N LYS A 204 1.13 -21.14 -16.42
CA LYS A 204 1.29 -22.49 -15.88
C LYS A 204 -0.03 -23.27 -15.91
N ASP A 205 -1.13 -22.61 -15.58
CA ASP A 205 -2.46 -23.22 -15.60
C ASP A 205 -2.86 -23.57 -17.04
N ASP A 206 -2.71 -22.65 -18.00
CA ASP A 206 -2.96 -22.88 -19.43
C ASP A 206 -2.11 -24.05 -19.99
N PHE A 207 -0.87 -24.21 -19.49
CA PHE A 207 0.00 -25.32 -19.90
C PHE A 207 -0.44 -26.67 -19.30
N ARG A 208 -0.86 -26.66 -18.04
CA ARG A 208 -1.39 -27.85 -17.37
C ARG A 208 -2.70 -28.34 -18.02
N ASP A 209 -3.62 -27.42 -18.30
CA ASP A 209 -4.88 -27.73 -18.97
C ASP A 209 -4.67 -28.32 -20.37
N LYS A 210 -3.66 -27.85 -21.11
CA LYS A 210 -3.29 -28.44 -22.41
C LYS A 210 -2.77 -29.86 -22.29
N ILE A 211 -1.90 -30.14 -21.31
CA ILE A 211 -1.38 -31.50 -21.07
C ILE A 211 -2.53 -32.44 -20.67
N GLU A 212 -3.43 -32.02 -19.78
CA GLU A 212 -4.58 -32.84 -19.37
C GLU A 212 -5.50 -33.17 -20.56
N GLN A 213 -5.75 -32.21 -21.45
CA GLN A 213 -6.55 -32.44 -22.66
C GLN A 213 -5.86 -33.39 -23.67
N GLU A 214 -4.53 -33.39 -23.75
CA GLU A 214 -3.78 -34.33 -24.60
C GLU A 214 -3.75 -35.76 -24.02
N VAL A 215 -3.76 -35.89 -22.70
CA VAL A 215 -3.81 -37.19 -22.00
C VAL A 215 -5.18 -37.84 -22.10
N ILE A 216 -6.27 -37.03 -22.05
CA ILE A 216 -7.65 -37.54 -22.18
C ILE A 216 -7.98 -37.96 -23.62
N LYS A 217 -7.28 -37.50 -24.62
CA LYS A 217 -7.50 -37.82 -26.03
C LYS A 217 -6.76 -39.07 -26.51
N LYS A 218 -5.98 -39.71 -25.66
CA LYS A 218 -5.32 -40.99 -25.90
C LYS A 218 -6.07 -42.16 -25.19
#